data_20f9d99548c19338a5cf4b7a1b1cd564
#
_entry.id   20f9d99548c19338a5cf4b7a1b1cd564
#
_cell.length_a   1.000
_cell.length_b   1.000
_cell.length_c   1.000
_cell.angle_alpha   90.00
_cell.angle_beta   90.00
_cell.angle_gamma   90.00
#
_symmetry.space_group_name_H-M   'P 1'
#
loop_
_entity.id
_entity.type
_entity.pdbx_description
1 polymer ?
#
loop_
_entity_poly.entity_id
_entity_poly.type
_entity_poly.pdbx_seq_one_letter_code
_entity_poly.pdbx_strand_id
1 'polypeptide(L)'
;MLAAEAVYEAIAAGRANDEVTTYEQNFKNSWLFEDMYQARNFAPAMHRMGQWMGGAFNYLEQNFFNGKMPITIHDNVPDYDALERADHAFIPDYPKPDGKLTFDKLSSVFISNTNHAEDQPVHLKLTDPNVPVERNLKIFAEPAQRYCPAGVYEVVKTGDSAKFVINAQNCVHCKTCDIKD
;
A
#
# COMPACT_ATOMS: atom_id res chain seq x y z
N MET A 1 13.12 -5.44 15.94
CA MET A 1 14.14 -6.09 16.78
C MET A 1 15.23 -6.71 15.91
N LEU A 2 15.00 -7.75 15.12
CA LEU A 2 16.05 -8.43 14.32
C LEU A 2 16.96 -7.51 13.49
N ALA A 3 16.39 -6.51 12.79
CA ALA A 3 17.21 -5.55 12.03
C ALA A 3 18.07 -4.67 12.94
N ALA A 4 17.51 -4.20 14.06
CA ALA A 4 18.25 -3.36 15.00
C ALA A 4 19.40 -4.13 15.67
N GLU A 5 19.17 -5.38 16.02
CA GLU A 5 20.20 -6.27 16.58
C GLU A 5 21.32 -6.51 15.58
N ALA A 6 20.97 -6.85 14.33
CA ALA A 6 21.96 -7.09 13.28
C ALA A 6 22.79 -5.83 12.92
N VAL A 7 22.15 -4.65 12.92
CA VAL A 7 22.86 -3.37 12.72
C VAL A 7 23.76 -3.06 13.91
N TYR A 8 23.30 -3.27 15.13
CA TYR A 8 24.12 -3.08 16.33
C TYR A 8 25.38 -3.97 16.32
N GLU A 9 25.23 -5.24 15.97
CA GLU A 9 26.35 -6.18 15.85
C GLU A 9 27.35 -5.74 14.78
N ALA A 10 26.86 -5.25 13.64
CA ALA A 10 27.73 -4.73 12.58
C ALA A 10 28.54 -3.52 13.05
N ILE A 11 27.89 -2.56 13.73
CA ILE A 11 28.55 -1.37 14.27
C ILE A 11 29.55 -1.75 15.36
N ALA A 12 29.18 -2.64 16.29
CA ALA A 12 30.07 -3.11 17.34
C ALA A 12 31.31 -3.83 16.81
N ALA A 13 31.18 -4.50 15.65
CA ALA A 13 32.28 -5.12 14.94
C ALA A 13 33.13 -4.16 14.08
N GLY A 14 32.82 -2.84 14.11
CA GLY A 14 33.53 -1.82 13.33
C GLY A 14 33.23 -1.85 11.83
N ARG A 15 32.16 -2.52 11.40
CA ARG A 15 31.73 -2.61 10.01
C ARG A 15 30.95 -1.36 9.61
N ALA A 16 31.27 -0.78 8.49
CA ALA A 16 30.58 0.38 7.93
C ALA A 16 30.42 0.25 6.41
N ASN A 17 29.38 0.79 5.85
CA ASN A 17 29.05 0.76 4.43
C ASN A 17 29.00 -0.67 3.85
N ASP A 18 28.41 -1.59 4.59
CA ASP A 18 28.40 -3.01 4.33
C ASP A 18 26.96 -3.57 4.39
N GLU A 19 26.72 -4.67 3.72
CA GLU A 19 25.47 -5.39 3.78
C GLU A 19 25.34 -6.17 5.09
N VAL A 20 24.22 -5.98 5.81
CA VAL A 20 23.97 -6.66 7.09
C VAL A 20 23.33 -8.03 6.84
N THR A 21 24.13 -8.98 6.32
CA THR A 21 23.68 -10.35 5.96
C THR A 21 23.14 -11.15 7.14
N THR A 22 23.56 -10.86 8.37
CA THR A 22 23.05 -11.46 9.61
C THR A 22 21.55 -11.21 9.79
N TYR A 23 21.02 -10.10 9.30
CA TYR A 23 19.58 -9.82 9.36
C TYR A 23 18.75 -10.86 8.60
N GLU A 24 19.15 -11.17 7.36
CA GLU A 24 18.45 -12.16 6.54
C GLU A 24 18.48 -13.55 7.21
N GLN A 25 19.62 -13.95 7.77
CA GLN A 25 19.76 -15.24 8.47
C GLN A 25 18.90 -15.30 9.72
N ASN A 26 18.93 -14.24 10.54
CA ASN A 26 18.13 -14.15 11.76
C ASN A 26 16.63 -14.14 11.44
N PHE A 27 16.23 -13.47 10.36
CA PHE A 27 14.84 -13.47 9.90
C PHE A 27 14.39 -14.86 9.46
N LYS A 28 15.17 -15.54 8.61
CA LYS A 28 14.85 -16.91 8.12
C LYS A 28 14.77 -17.95 9.23
N ASN A 29 15.51 -17.76 10.33
CA ASN A 29 15.51 -18.64 11.49
C ASN A 29 14.46 -18.24 12.54
N SER A 30 13.70 -17.19 12.32
CA SER A 30 12.70 -16.70 13.26
C SER A 30 11.34 -17.37 13.07
N TRP A 31 10.54 -17.38 14.14
CA TRP A 31 9.13 -17.78 14.09
C TRP A 31 8.31 -16.93 13.08
N LEU A 32 8.70 -15.67 12.90
CA LEU A 32 8.06 -14.75 11.98
C LEU A 32 8.14 -15.25 10.52
N PHE A 33 9.31 -15.76 10.11
CA PHE A 33 9.47 -16.33 8.78
C PHE A 33 8.58 -17.56 8.58
N GLU A 34 8.48 -18.43 9.58
CA GLU A 34 7.62 -19.61 9.51
C GLU A 34 6.15 -19.21 9.39
N ASP A 35 5.70 -18.26 10.18
CA ASP A 35 4.33 -17.75 10.16
C ASP A 35 3.97 -17.12 8.81
N MET A 36 4.84 -16.25 8.28
CA MET A 36 4.67 -15.67 6.95
C MET A 36 4.68 -16.73 5.84
N TYR A 37 5.52 -17.74 5.95
CA TYR A 37 5.56 -18.84 4.99
C TYR A 37 4.27 -19.65 5.00
N GLN A 38 3.70 -19.91 6.16
CA GLN A 38 2.41 -20.60 6.29
C GLN A 38 1.26 -19.81 5.68
N ALA A 39 1.31 -18.47 5.75
CA ALA A 39 0.28 -17.58 5.19
C ALA A 39 0.49 -17.23 3.71
N ARG A 40 1.55 -17.73 3.04
CA ARG A 40 1.98 -17.29 1.69
C ARG A 40 0.93 -17.42 0.59
N ASN A 41 0.01 -18.38 0.70
CA ASN A 41 -1.05 -18.62 -0.28
C ASN A 41 -2.33 -17.83 -0.01
N PHE A 42 -2.44 -17.18 1.16
CA PHE A 42 -3.71 -16.59 1.61
C PHE A 42 -4.21 -15.50 0.65
N ALA A 43 -3.43 -14.46 0.43
CA ALA A 43 -3.80 -13.36 -0.46
C ALA A 43 -3.88 -13.80 -1.94
N PRO A 44 -2.91 -14.55 -2.50
CA PRO A 44 -3.00 -15.04 -3.87
C PRO A 44 -4.21 -15.92 -4.16
N ALA A 45 -4.63 -16.74 -3.21
CA ALA A 45 -5.84 -17.56 -3.35
C ALA A 45 -7.10 -16.69 -3.41
N MET A 46 -7.20 -15.67 -2.56
CA MET A 46 -8.31 -14.73 -2.58
C MET A 46 -8.38 -13.95 -3.90
N HIS A 47 -7.24 -13.46 -4.41
CA HIS A 47 -7.17 -12.72 -5.66
C HIS A 47 -7.57 -13.56 -6.88
N ARG A 48 -7.11 -14.82 -6.95
CA ARG A 48 -7.36 -15.69 -8.11
C ARG A 48 -8.72 -16.37 -8.11
N MET A 49 -9.19 -16.78 -6.94
CA MET A 49 -10.41 -17.58 -6.79
C MET A 49 -11.59 -16.82 -6.23
N GLY A 50 -11.38 -15.54 -5.85
CA GLY A 50 -12.40 -14.70 -5.22
C GLY A 50 -12.69 -15.08 -3.77
N GLN A 51 -13.59 -14.34 -3.15
CA GLN A 51 -13.84 -14.41 -1.71
C GLN A 51 -14.31 -15.80 -1.25
N TRP A 52 -15.21 -16.45 -1.97
CA TRP A 52 -15.81 -17.72 -1.53
C TRP A 52 -14.89 -18.93 -1.74
N MET A 53 -14.38 -19.09 -2.96
CA MET A 53 -13.51 -20.23 -3.27
C MET A 53 -12.12 -20.05 -2.66
N GLY A 54 -11.56 -18.86 -2.72
CA GLY A 54 -10.29 -18.53 -2.07
C GLY A 54 -10.37 -18.66 -0.56
N GLY A 55 -11.49 -18.24 0.05
CA GLY A 55 -11.75 -18.43 1.47
C GLY A 55 -11.85 -19.91 1.87
N ALA A 56 -12.57 -20.72 1.10
CA ALA A 56 -12.65 -22.16 1.32
C ALA A 56 -11.27 -22.85 1.18
N PHE A 57 -10.49 -22.48 0.16
CA PHE A 57 -9.12 -22.98 -0.03
C PHE A 57 -8.25 -22.62 1.18
N ASN A 58 -8.25 -21.37 1.60
CA ASN A 58 -7.47 -20.90 2.74
C ASN A 58 -7.88 -21.60 4.04
N TYR A 59 -9.18 -21.82 4.23
CA TYR A 59 -9.67 -22.57 5.39
C TYR A 59 -9.10 -23.99 5.42
N LEU A 60 -9.13 -24.70 4.30
CA LEU A 60 -8.57 -26.05 4.19
C LEU A 60 -7.05 -26.04 4.37
N GLU A 61 -6.33 -25.13 3.71
CA GLU A 61 -4.88 -25.02 3.83
C GLU A 61 -4.44 -24.75 5.26
N GLN A 62 -5.07 -23.81 5.95
CA GLN A 62 -4.67 -23.46 7.31
C GLN A 62 -5.05 -24.52 8.34
N ASN A 63 -6.23 -25.13 8.23
CA ASN A 63 -6.72 -26.02 9.28
C ASN A 63 -6.30 -27.49 9.08
N PHE A 64 -6.09 -27.95 7.84
CA PHE A 64 -5.70 -29.34 7.58
C PHE A 64 -4.22 -29.50 7.24
N PHE A 65 -3.62 -28.50 6.60
CA PHE A 65 -2.21 -28.54 6.17
C PHE A 65 -1.31 -27.61 6.98
N ASN A 66 -1.85 -26.84 7.92
CA ASN A 66 -1.10 -25.84 8.70
C ASN A 66 -0.25 -24.90 7.82
N GLY A 67 -0.78 -24.47 6.67
CA GLY A 67 -0.05 -23.63 5.71
C GLY A 67 1.13 -24.34 5.01
N LYS A 68 1.29 -25.65 5.17
CA LYS A 68 2.42 -26.43 4.62
C LYS A 68 2.07 -27.20 3.35
N MET A 69 1.08 -26.78 2.58
CA MET A 69 0.82 -27.34 1.28
C MET A 69 2.05 -27.27 0.37
N PRO A 70 2.35 -28.32 -0.44
CA PRO A 70 3.55 -28.35 -1.29
C PRO A 70 3.45 -27.43 -2.52
N ILE A 71 2.44 -26.56 -2.56
CA ILE A 71 2.22 -25.59 -3.63
C ILE A 71 2.36 -24.17 -3.12
N THR A 72 2.84 -23.29 -3.99
CA THR A 72 2.81 -21.84 -3.74
C THR A 72 2.06 -21.18 -4.90
N ILE A 73 1.01 -20.43 -4.57
CA ILE A 73 0.25 -19.63 -5.52
C ILE A 73 0.97 -18.31 -5.66
N HIS A 74 1.40 -17.95 -6.87
CA HIS A 74 2.03 -16.67 -7.12
C HIS A 74 1.01 -15.67 -7.66
N ASP A 75 0.97 -14.50 -7.09
CA ASP A 75 0.25 -13.35 -7.62
C ASP A 75 1.24 -12.54 -8.49
N ASN A 76 1.05 -12.65 -9.81
CA ASN A 76 1.97 -12.05 -10.78
C ASN A 76 1.39 -10.78 -11.41
N VAL A 77 0.19 -10.36 -10.97
CA VAL A 77 -0.44 -9.13 -11.45
C VAL A 77 -0.06 -8.01 -10.48
N PRO A 78 0.71 -7.00 -10.92
CA PRO A 78 0.99 -5.86 -10.06
C PRO A 78 -0.29 -5.06 -9.80
N ASP A 79 -0.35 -4.40 -8.65
CA ASP A 79 -1.54 -3.69 -8.18
C ASP A 79 -2.03 -2.60 -9.17
N TYR A 80 -1.12 -1.94 -9.86
CA TYR A 80 -1.48 -0.92 -10.85
C TYR A 80 -2.16 -1.50 -12.10
N ASP A 81 -1.85 -2.75 -12.48
CA ASP A 81 -2.48 -3.43 -13.62
C ASP A 81 -3.88 -3.99 -13.31
N ALA A 82 -4.23 -4.07 -12.02
CA ALA A 82 -5.55 -4.52 -11.58
C ALA A 82 -6.61 -3.41 -11.60
N LEU A 83 -6.23 -2.18 -11.97
CA LEU A 83 -7.13 -1.04 -11.97
C LEU A 83 -8.14 -1.12 -13.12
N GLU A 84 -9.42 -1.14 -12.80
CA GLU A 84 -10.51 -1.10 -13.77
C GLU A 84 -10.76 0.32 -14.29
N ARG A 85 -11.22 0.41 -15.53
CA ARG A 85 -11.68 1.68 -16.12
C ARG A 85 -12.89 2.22 -15.35
N ALA A 86 -12.94 3.53 -15.17
CA ALA A 86 -13.97 4.19 -14.37
C ALA A 86 -15.41 4.00 -14.91
N ASP A 87 -15.53 3.80 -16.23
CA ASP A 87 -16.82 3.53 -16.89
C ASP A 87 -17.34 2.12 -16.68
N HIS A 88 -16.49 1.18 -16.21
CA HIS A 88 -16.84 -0.19 -15.93
C HIS A 88 -16.79 -0.52 -14.43
N ALA A 89 -16.08 0.30 -13.65
CA ALA A 89 -15.86 0.04 -12.23
C ALA A 89 -17.13 0.23 -11.40
N PHE A 90 -17.39 -0.71 -10.50
CA PHE A 90 -18.42 -0.56 -9.48
C PHE A 90 -17.94 0.41 -8.39
N ILE A 91 -18.71 1.45 -8.13
CA ILE A 91 -18.44 2.40 -7.04
C ILE A 91 -19.29 2.01 -5.84
N PRO A 92 -18.68 1.48 -4.76
CA PRO A 92 -19.42 1.12 -3.56
C PRO A 92 -19.98 2.37 -2.85
N ASP A 93 -21.22 2.27 -2.39
CA ASP A 93 -21.83 3.32 -1.56
C ASP A 93 -21.49 3.03 -0.08
N TYR A 94 -20.53 3.76 0.46
CA TYR A 94 -20.15 3.65 1.85
C TYR A 94 -20.97 4.59 2.73
N PRO A 95 -21.35 4.16 3.96
CA PRO A 95 -22.00 5.03 4.92
C PRO A 95 -21.08 6.23 5.23
N LYS A 96 -21.71 7.42 5.33
CA LYS A 96 -20.97 8.64 5.69
C LYS A 96 -20.43 8.53 7.13
N PRO A 97 -19.22 9.05 7.40
CA PRO A 97 -18.70 9.13 8.76
C PRO A 97 -19.63 9.89 9.70
N ASP A 98 -19.76 9.43 10.93
CA ASP A 98 -20.65 10.00 11.94
C ASP A 98 -20.04 11.18 12.73
N GLY A 99 -18.75 11.43 12.55
CA GLY A 99 -18.00 12.47 13.26
C GLY A 99 -17.74 12.19 14.74
N LYS A 100 -18.06 10.98 15.22
CA LYS A 100 -17.88 10.54 16.62
C LYS A 100 -16.96 9.32 16.73
N LEU A 101 -17.29 8.24 16.03
CA LEU A 101 -16.48 7.01 15.95
C LEU A 101 -15.74 6.92 14.62
N THR A 102 -16.31 7.50 13.58
CA THR A 102 -15.75 7.50 12.23
C THR A 102 -15.63 8.93 11.72
N PHE A 103 -14.53 9.23 11.04
CA PHE A 103 -14.22 10.57 10.54
C PHE A 103 -13.94 10.53 9.04
N ASP A 104 -14.22 11.64 8.37
CA ASP A 104 -13.80 11.80 6.98
C ASP A 104 -12.27 11.86 6.85
N LYS A 105 -11.78 11.69 5.63
CA LYS A 105 -10.34 11.60 5.33
C LYS A 105 -9.56 12.81 5.86
N LEU A 106 -10.03 14.02 5.63
CA LEU A 106 -9.30 15.24 6.01
C LEU A 106 -9.32 15.46 7.52
N SER A 107 -10.45 15.19 8.18
CA SER A 107 -10.55 15.21 9.64
C SER A 107 -9.61 14.20 10.28
N SER A 108 -9.48 13.01 9.71
CA SER A 108 -8.55 11.97 10.18
C SER A 108 -7.09 12.41 10.06
N VAL A 109 -6.72 13.04 8.93
CA VAL A 109 -5.38 13.60 8.73
C VAL A 109 -5.10 14.72 9.74
N PHE A 110 -6.06 15.62 9.96
CA PHE A 110 -5.92 16.67 10.94
C PHE A 110 -5.69 16.14 12.37
N ILE A 111 -6.47 15.14 12.79
CA ILE A 111 -6.34 14.50 14.10
C ILE A 111 -4.97 13.77 14.24
N SER A 112 -4.43 13.23 13.14
CA SER A 112 -3.12 12.57 13.16
C SER A 112 -1.96 13.50 13.49
N ASN A 113 -2.19 14.80 13.41
CA ASN A 113 -1.18 15.85 13.63
C ASN A 113 0.08 15.68 12.75
N THR A 114 -0.10 15.16 11.54
CA THR A 114 0.99 15.03 10.57
C THR A 114 1.49 16.41 10.18
N ASN A 115 2.79 16.63 10.31
CA ASN A 115 3.42 17.89 9.96
C ASN A 115 4.79 17.64 9.34
N HIS A 116 5.12 18.42 8.31
CA HIS A 116 6.41 18.44 7.64
C HIS A 116 7.03 19.85 7.77
N ALA A 117 8.35 19.94 7.72
CA ALA A 117 9.02 21.23 7.70
C ALA A 117 8.61 22.01 6.45
N GLU A 118 8.27 23.30 6.62
CA GLU A 118 7.75 24.13 5.51
C GLU A 118 8.77 24.36 4.39
N ASP A 119 10.06 24.38 4.76
CA ASP A 119 11.19 24.55 3.83
C ASP A 119 11.73 23.25 3.25
N GLN A 120 11.15 22.13 3.65
CA GLN A 120 11.53 20.81 3.12
C GLN A 120 11.14 20.66 1.65
N PRO A 121 12.04 20.17 0.78
CA PRO A 121 11.68 19.87 -0.60
C PRO A 121 10.56 18.83 -0.68
N VAL A 122 9.58 19.07 -1.58
CA VAL A 122 8.50 18.10 -1.82
C VAL A 122 9.10 16.80 -2.36
N HIS A 123 8.88 15.70 -1.63
CA HIS A 123 9.39 14.38 -1.97
C HIS A 123 8.52 13.66 -3.03
N LEU A 124 7.25 14.09 -3.18
CA LEU A 124 6.33 13.53 -4.16
C LEU A 124 6.52 14.24 -5.51
N LYS A 125 6.98 13.50 -6.51
CA LYS A 125 7.26 14.01 -7.83
C LYS A 125 6.56 13.16 -8.88
N LEU A 126 5.98 13.81 -9.89
CA LEU A 126 5.42 13.13 -11.05
C LEU A 126 6.52 12.97 -12.10
N THR A 127 6.61 11.81 -12.71
CA THR A 127 7.48 11.56 -13.87
C THR A 127 7.00 12.38 -15.06
N ASP A 128 5.68 12.39 -15.30
CA ASP A 128 5.02 13.24 -16.28
C ASP A 128 3.83 13.97 -15.64
N PRO A 129 3.88 15.29 -15.49
CA PRO A 129 2.82 16.09 -14.86
C PRO A 129 1.49 16.11 -15.63
N ASN A 130 1.47 15.67 -16.88
CA ASN A 130 0.27 15.66 -17.70
C ASN A 130 -0.56 14.38 -17.51
N VAL A 131 0.08 13.27 -17.20
CA VAL A 131 -0.56 11.95 -17.09
C VAL A 131 -1.78 11.95 -16.16
N PRO A 132 -1.75 12.57 -14.97
CA PRO A 132 -2.91 12.56 -14.08
C PRO A 132 -4.17 13.15 -14.69
N VAL A 133 -4.05 14.23 -15.45
CA VAL A 133 -5.21 14.93 -16.04
C VAL A 133 -5.55 14.38 -17.43
N GLU A 134 -4.56 14.20 -18.30
CA GLU A 134 -4.79 13.85 -19.69
C GLU A 134 -5.16 12.38 -19.90
N ARG A 135 -4.65 11.50 -19.07
CA ARG A 135 -4.86 10.05 -19.13
C ARG A 135 -5.69 9.54 -17.95
N ASN A 136 -5.14 9.63 -16.73
CA ASN A 136 -5.70 8.94 -15.58
C ASN A 136 -7.09 9.47 -15.20
N LEU A 137 -7.31 10.79 -15.25
CA LEU A 137 -8.61 11.37 -14.98
C LEU A 137 -9.67 10.91 -15.99
N LYS A 138 -9.30 10.82 -17.28
CA LYS A 138 -10.25 10.46 -18.35
C LYS A 138 -10.61 8.99 -18.36
N ILE A 139 -9.65 8.10 -18.05
CA ILE A 139 -9.84 6.65 -18.16
C ILE A 139 -10.24 6.05 -16.82
N PHE A 140 -9.59 6.46 -15.72
CA PHE A 140 -9.68 5.86 -14.41
C PHE A 140 -10.26 6.81 -13.34
N ALA A 141 -10.76 7.98 -13.73
CA ALA A 141 -11.23 9.05 -12.84
C ALA A 141 -10.19 9.47 -11.77
N GLU A 142 -8.92 9.47 -12.13
CA GLU A 142 -7.74 9.77 -11.31
C GLU A 142 -7.75 9.02 -9.94
N PRO A 143 -7.21 7.79 -9.93
CA PRO A 143 -7.32 6.91 -8.77
C PRO A 143 -6.57 7.41 -7.53
N ALA A 144 -5.56 8.29 -7.70
CA ALA A 144 -4.78 8.83 -6.59
C ALA A 144 -5.65 9.55 -5.55
N GLN A 145 -6.75 10.17 -5.98
CA GLN A 145 -7.72 10.79 -5.08
C GLN A 145 -8.39 9.80 -4.13
N ARG A 146 -8.46 8.51 -4.52
CA ARG A 146 -9.14 7.45 -3.76
C ARG A 146 -8.18 6.58 -2.98
N TYR A 147 -7.09 6.12 -3.61
CA TYR A 147 -6.15 5.23 -2.90
C TYR A 147 -5.31 5.95 -1.84
N CYS A 148 -5.11 7.28 -1.97
CA CYS A 148 -4.39 8.03 -0.95
C CYS A 148 -5.24 8.18 0.32
N PRO A 149 -4.81 7.64 1.47
CA PRO A 149 -5.58 7.72 2.72
C PRO A 149 -5.52 9.11 3.35
N ALA A 150 -4.59 9.96 2.92
CA ALA A 150 -4.29 11.23 3.56
C ALA A 150 -4.74 12.47 2.74
N GLY A 151 -5.45 12.27 1.61
CA GLY A 151 -5.91 13.40 0.79
C GLY A 151 -4.78 14.25 0.21
N VAL A 152 -3.65 13.61 -0.13
CA VAL A 152 -2.50 14.28 -0.74
C VAL A 152 -2.80 14.70 -2.16
N TYR A 153 -3.49 13.84 -2.90
CA TYR A 153 -3.77 14.04 -4.32
C TYR A 153 -5.20 14.50 -4.54
N GLU A 154 -5.34 15.56 -5.33
CA GLU A 154 -6.63 16.18 -5.60
C GLU A 154 -6.70 16.65 -7.06
N VAL A 155 -7.86 16.49 -7.69
CA VAL A 155 -8.16 17.11 -8.99
C VAL A 155 -9.11 18.27 -8.77
N VAL A 156 -8.58 19.47 -8.96
CA VAL A 156 -9.36 20.72 -8.88
C VAL A 156 -9.88 21.06 -10.27
N LYS A 157 -11.21 21.14 -10.43
CA LYS A 157 -11.86 21.53 -11.67
C LYS A 157 -12.24 23.00 -11.62
N THR A 158 -11.88 23.74 -12.68
CA THR A 158 -12.25 25.15 -12.85
C THR A 158 -12.84 25.31 -14.26
N GLY A 159 -14.18 25.32 -14.35
CA GLY A 159 -14.88 25.26 -15.64
C GLY A 159 -14.52 23.99 -16.40
N ASP A 160 -14.07 24.14 -17.63
CA ASP A 160 -13.66 22.99 -18.49
C ASP A 160 -12.21 22.52 -18.24
N SER A 161 -11.46 23.20 -17.38
CA SER A 161 -10.08 22.81 -17.06
C SER A 161 -10.01 22.00 -15.76
N ALA A 162 -9.04 21.08 -15.72
CA ALA A 162 -8.72 20.32 -14.52
C ALA A 162 -7.23 20.47 -14.20
N LYS A 163 -6.89 20.57 -12.92
CA LYS A 163 -5.52 20.63 -12.42
C LYS A 163 -5.32 19.57 -11.36
N PHE A 164 -4.24 18.82 -11.48
CA PHE A 164 -3.79 17.90 -10.45
C PHE A 164 -2.97 18.65 -9.39
N VAL A 165 -3.32 18.49 -8.14
CA VAL A 165 -2.69 19.17 -7.00
C VAL A 165 -2.13 18.12 -6.05
N ILE A 166 -0.92 18.36 -5.56
CA ILE A 166 -0.24 17.52 -4.56
C ILE A 166 -0.13 18.31 -3.26
N ASN A 167 -0.95 17.96 -2.27
CA ASN A 167 -0.94 18.52 -0.93
C ASN A 167 0.10 17.76 -0.06
N ALA A 168 1.39 17.96 -0.33
CA ALA A 168 2.47 17.15 0.24
C ALA A 168 2.52 17.19 1.78
N GLN A 169 2.04 18.28 2.40
CA GLN A 169 1.95 18.41 3.87
C GLN A 169 1.06 17.35 4.53
N ASN A 170 0.09 16.80 3.78
CA ASN A 170 -0.79 15.76 4.29
C ASN A 170 -0.16 14.34 4.26
N CYS A 171 1.02 14.18 3.63
CA CYS A 171 1.60 12.86 3.38
C CYS A 171 1.99 12.15 4.69
N VAL A 172 1.45 10.95 4.90
CA VAL A 172 1.77 10.07 6.05
C VAL A 172 2.81 9.00 5.72
N HIS A 173 3.48 9.11 4.58
CA HIS A 173 4.53 8.19 4.08
C HIS A 173 4.10 6.71 4.03
N CYS A 174 2.84 6.42 3.72
CA CYS A 174 2.31 5.05 3.67
C CYS A 174 2.74 4.25 2.43
N LYS A 175 3.38 4.88 1.45
CA LYS A 175 3.88 4.25 0.22
C LYS A 175 2.79 3.66 -0.71
N THR A 176 1.53 3.89 -0.44
CA THR A 176 0.44 3.39 -1.28
C THR A 176 0.55 3.89 -2.73
N CYS A 177 0.99 5.13 -2.94
CA CYS A 177 1.20 5.68 -4.28
C CYS A 177 2.26 4.92 -5.08
N ASP A 178 3.38 4.54 -4.46
CA ASP A 178 4.44 3.76 -5.12
C ASP A 178 4.00 2.33 -5.53
N ILE A 179 2.91 1.83 -4.93
CA ILE A 179 2.39 0.48 -5.20
C ILE A 179 1.27 0.51 -6.24
N LYS A 180 0.45 1.58 -6.21
CA LYS A 180 -0.78 1.66 -7.00
C LYS A 180 -0.64 2.44 -8.31
N ASP A 181 0.49 3.14 -8.54
CA ASP A 181 0.69 3.98 -9.73
C ASP A 181 2.03 3.71 -10.42
#